data_e7661850ce5c07857931d3ecf2399f4d
#
_entry.id   e7661850ce5c07857931d3ecf2399f4d
#
_cell.length_a   1.000
_cell.length_b   1.000
_cell.length_c   1.000
_cell.angle_alpha   90.00
_cell.angle_beta   90.00
_cell.angle_gamma   90.00
#
_symmetry.space_group_name_H-M   'P 1'
#
loop_
_entity.id
_entity.type
_entity.pdbx_description
1 polymer ?
#
loop_
_entity_poly.entity_id
_entity_poly.type
_entity_poly.pdbx_seq_one_letter_code
_entity_poly.pdbx_strand_id
1 'polypeptide(L)'
;MQASAGPILARAILAAAASSFASAAFAQGEVNVYTYRETKLIAPLFDAFTKDTGIKVNVVSAANGLEQRIRTEGANSPADVLLTVDISRLEEAVRAGITQPIKSALLDKVVAPRYRDPEGHWYAVSMRARVLYASKDRVKQTALNYEDYADPKLGHKFCIRSGQHYYNTALFAAYIVKHGEAQAEQWLRGLKANLAQKPSGGDRETARDVAAGKCDLGIGNTYYWALMMNTNPAQRPWAEATKVILPTFKDSGGTHVNVSGVILAKHAPNPANAMKLIEWLAGEKAQHIYADINYEYPIRPGIGINPTVASYGTLKPDTLPLSKIASSAKAAATLVDKVGFDN
;
A
#
# COMPACT_ATOMS: atom_id res chain seq x y z
N MET A 1 84.86 -17.97 57.02
CA MET A 1 85.02 -16.50 57.14
C MET A 1 84.14 -15.89 56.09
N GLN A 2 83.22 -15.16 56.56
CA GLN A 2 82.24 -14.26 56.00
C GLN A 2 81.89 -14.35 54.51
N ALA A 3 80.61 -14.77 54.27
CA ALA A 3 79.87 -14.65 53.04
C ALA A 3 79.14 -13.31 52.98
N SER A 4 79.29 -12.57 51.94
CA SER A 4 78.45 -11.38 51.66
C SER A 4 77.38 -11.69 50.68
N ALA A 5 76.10 -11.44 51.10
CA ALA A 5 74.97 -11.56 50.30
C ALA A 5 74.71 -10.29 49.45
N GLY A 6 74.52 -10.45 48.17
CA GLY A 6 74.05 -9.37 47.25
C GLY A 6 72.55 -9.46 46.99
N PRO A 7 71.89 -8.34 46.77
CA PRO A 7 70.44 -8.33 46.67
C PRO A 7 69.91 -8.69 45.27
N ILE A 8 68.93 -9.55 45.22
CA ILE A 8 68.19 -9.96 44.01
C ILE A 8 67.16 -8.84 43.65
N LEU A 9 67.37 -8.21 42.49
CA LEU A 9 66.40 -7.30 41.89
C LEU A 9 65.23 -8.10 41.34
N ALA A 10 64.10 -7.94 42.00
CA ALA A 10 62.83 -8.44 41.45
C ALA A 10 62.31 -7.48 40.33
N ARG A 11 62.33 -7.97 39.08
CA ARG A 11 61.64 -7.30 37.95
C ARG A 11 60.20 -7.67 37.98
N ALA A 12 59.33 -6.70 38.36
CA ALA A 12 57.91 -6.78 38.21
C ALA A 12 57.55 -6.63 36.72
N ILE A 13 57.05 -7.70 36.08
CA ILE A 13 56.44 -7.66 34.74
C ILE A 13 54.98 -7.25 34.92
N LEU A 14 54.66 -6.00 34.58
CA LEU A 14 53.28 -5.56 34.43
C LEU A 14 52.72 -6.16 33.13
N ALA A 15 51.92 -7.21 33.23
CA ALA A 15 51.12 -7.72 32.14
C ALA A 15 49.89 -6.81 31.98
N ALA A 16 49.91 -5.92 31.00
CA ALA A 16 48.72 -5.16 30.57
C ALA A 16 47.76 -6.11 29.87
N ALA A 17 46.75 -6.55 30.57
CA ALA A 17 45.62 -7.26 29.96
C ALA A 17 44.78 -6.27 29.14
N ALA A 18 45.07 -6.18 27.84
CA ALA A 18 44.21 -5.50 26.88
C ALA A 18 42.92 -6.31 26.77
N SER A 19 41.90 -5.93 27.52
CA SER A 19 40.53 -6.44 27.36
C SER A 19 39.98 -5.95 26.02
N SER A 20 40.15 -6.75 24.98
CA SER A 20 39.46 -6.58 23.71
C SER A 20 37.97 -6.83 23.96
N PHE A 21 37.19 -5.76 24.18
CA PHE A 21 35.78 -5.81 24.02
C PHE A 21 35.50 -6.05 22.53
N ALA A 22 35.49 -7.32 22.12
CA ALA A 22 34.85 -7.70 20.90
C ALA A 22 33.35 -7.33 21.09
N SER A 23 32.95 -6.21 20.48
CA SER A 23 31.52 -5.91 20.29
C SER A 23 30.96 -7.09 19.51
N ALA A 24 30.38 -8.06 20.20
CA ALA A 24 29.54 -9.05 19.57
C ALA A 24 28.45 -8.26 18.86
N ALA A 25 28.60 -8.08 17.55
CA ALA A 25 27.51 -7.69 16.68
C ALA A 25 26.49 -8.84 16.83
N PHE A 26 25.59 -8.68 17.81
CA PHE A 26 24.41 -9.52 17.88
C PHE A 26 23.75 -9.39 16.52
N ALA A 27 23.66 -10.46 15.77
CA ALA A 27 22.75 -10.56 14.66
C ALA A 27 21.39 -10.13 15.23
N GLN A 28 20.90 -8.97 14.85
CA GLN A 28 19.69 -8.38 15.46
C GLN A 28 18.43 -9.15 15.08
N GLY A 29 18.59 -10.38 14.58
CA GLY A 29 17.53 -11.27 14.21
C GLY A 29 16.95 -10.94 12.83
N GLU A 30 15.80 -11.50 12.57
CA GLU A 30 15.11 -11.36 11.30
C GLU A 30 13.62 -11.08 11.51
N VAL A 31 12.95 -10.66 10.44
CA VAL A 31 11.50 -10.54 10.34
C VAL A 31 11.03 -11.08 8.99
N ASN A 32 10.01 -11.92 9.01
CA ASN A 32 9.48 -12.57 7.82
C ASN A 32 8.21 -11.85 7.35
N VAL A 33 8.25 -11.26 6.18
CA VAL A 33 7.16 -10.47 5.61
C VAL A 33 6.54 -11.20 4.42
N TYR A 34 5.26 -11.49 4.54
CA TYR A 34 4.45 -11.90 3.40
C TYR A 34 3.83 -10.67 2.76
N THR A 35 3.90 -10.53 1.42
CA THR A 35 3.43 -9.30 0.79
C THR A 35 2.87 -9.51 -0.62
N TYR A 36 1.87 -8.67 -0.95
CA TYR A 36 1.33 -8.53 -2.30
C TYR A 36 1.95 -7.34 -3.06
N ARG A 37 2.90 -6.64 -2.42
CA ARG A 37 3.52 -5.46 -3.01
C ARG A 37 4.55 -5.86 -4.06
N GLU A 38 4.60 -5.11 -5.18
CA GLU A 38 5.68 -5.24 -6.16
C GLU A 38 7.03 -5.08 -5.47
N THR A 39 7.97 -6.00 -5.70
CA THR A 39 9.29 -6.01 -5.03
C THR A 39 10.02 -4.69 -5.16
N LYS A 40 10.01 -4.06 -6.34
CA LYS A 40 10.68 -2.77 -6.58
C LYS A 40 10.12 -1.61 -5.75
N LEU A 41 8.87 -1.71 -5.27
CA LEU A 41 8.23 -0.69 -4.44
C LEU A 41 8.44 -0.93 -2.94
N ILE A 42 8.73 -2.17 -2.54
CA ILE A 42 8.90 -2.50 -1.13
C ILE A 42 10.38 -2.62 -0.72
N ALA A 43 11.27 -3.01 -1.64
CA ALA A 43 12.68 -3.18 -1.36
C ALA A 43 13.34 -1.92 -0.76
N PRO A 44 13.10 -0.68 -1.26
CA PRO A 44 13.71 0.50 -0.67
C PRO A 44 13.34 0.72 0.81
N LEU A 45 12.12 0.31 1.20
CA LEU A 45 11.67 0.39 2.59
C LEU A 45 12.39 -0.65 3.47
N PHE A 46 12.48 -1.89 3.00
CA PHE A 46 13.10 -2.97 3.77
C PHE A 46 14.61 -2.82 3.85
N ASP A 47 15.26 -2.36 2.79
CA ASP A 47 16.70 -2.05 2.79
C ASP A 47 17.01 -0.92 3.78
N ALA A 48 16.20 0.15 3.80
CA ALA A 48 16.36 1.24 4.75
C ALA A 48 16.08 0.79 6.19
N PHE A 49 15.07 -0.05 6.43
CA PHE A 49 14.80 -0.63 7.74
C PHE A 49 15.99 -1.49 8.22
N THR A 50 16.49 -2.38 7.36
CA THR A 50 17.65 -3.24 7.69
C THR A 50 18.89 -2.39 7.99
N LYS A 51 19.12 -1.32 7.20
CA LYS A 51 20.22 -0.38 7.43
C LYS A 51 20.12 0.32 8.79
N ASP A 52 18.91 0.71 9.20
CA ASP A 52 18.69 1.45 10.43
C ASP A 52 18.73 0.57 11.68
N THR A 53 18.32 -0.70 11.56
CA THR A 53 18.06 -1.58 12.70
C THR A 53 18.98 -2.78 12.78
N GLY A 54 19.67 -3.14 11.70
CA GLY A 54 20.40 -4.41 11.57
C GLY A 54 19.50 -5.65 11.44
N ILE A 55 18.16 -5.51 11.49
CA ILE A 55 17.22 -6.62 11.37
C ILE A 55 17.06 -6.97 9.89
N LYS A 56 17.31 -8.24 9.56
CA LYS A 56 17.10 -8.75 8.19
C LYS A 56 15.63 -8.92 7.89
N VAL A 57 15.18 -8.47 6.71
CA VAL A 57 13.82 -8.71 6.23
C VAL A 57 13.82 -9.84 5.21
N ASN A 58 13.14 -10.94 5.52
CA ASN A 58 12.89 -12.03 4.58
C ASN A 58 11.51 -11.82 3.94
N VAL A 59 11.44 -11.88 2.61
CA VAL A 59 10.23 -11.52 1.87
C VAL A 59 9.66 -12.72 1.11
N VAL A 60 8.38 -12.99 1.31
CA VAL A 60 7.60 -13.92 0.49
C VAL A 60 6.56 -13.09 -0.27
N SER A 61 6.70 -13.03 -1.59
CA SER A 61 5.78 -12.31 -2.46
C SER A 61 4.90 -13.27 -3.26
N ALA A 62 3.61 -12.93 -3.37
CA ALA A 62 2.67 -13.65 -4.23
C ALA A 62 1.61 -12.69 -4.79
N ALA A 63 0.94 -13.09 -5.86
CA ALA A 63 -0.18 -12.32 -6.41
C ALA A 63 -1.46 -12.50 -5.57
N ASN A 64 -1.69 -13.71 -5.03
CA ASN A 64 -2.88 -14.09 -4.27
C ASN A 64 -2.55 -15.17 -3.24
N GLY A 65 -3.46 -15.39 -2.28
CA GLY A 65 -3.49 -16.58 -1.42
C GLY A 65 -2.58 -16.54 -0.19
N LEU A 66 -1.98 -15.40 0.17
CA LEU A 66 -1.09 -15.33 1.35
C LEU A 66 -1.87 -15.48 2.66
N GLU A 67 -3.08 -14.93 2.76
CA GLU A 67 -3.96 -15.12 3.93
C GLU A 67 -4.31 -16.59 4.13
N GLN A 68 -4.68 -17.28 3.05
CA GLN A 68 -4.97 -18.70 3.08
C GLN A 68 -3.72 -19.52 3.43
N ARG A 69 -2.56 -19.13 2.92
CA ARG A 69 -1.29 -19.76 3.23
C ARG A 69 -0.98 -19.66 4.73
N ILE A 70 -1.02 -18.46 5.32
CA ILE A 70 -0.78 -18.25 6.75
C ILE A 70 -1.79 -19.08 7.58
N ARG A 71 -3.05 -19.11 7.15
CA ARG A 71 -4.09 -19.90 7.82
C ARG A 71 -3.79 -21.41 7.79
N THR A 72 -3.35 -21.91 6.65
CA THR A 72 -3.02 -23.34 6.47
C THR A 72 -1.75 -23.74 7.24
N GLU A 73 -0.75 -22.87 7.26
CA GLU A 73 0.49 -23.04 8.04
C GLU A 73 0.21 -23.00 9.54
N GLY A 74 -0.83 -22.30 9.99
CA GLY A 74 -1.29 -22.25 11.39
C GLY A 74 -0.20 -21.79 12.35
N ALA A 75 0.00 -22.53 13.43
CA ALA A 75 1.03 -22.22 14.43
C ALA A 75 2.48 -22.39 13.91
N ASN A 76 2.66 -23.08 12.79
CA ASN A 76 3.96 -23.27 12.14
C ASN A 76 4.24 -22.23 11.06
N SER A 77 3.38 -21.23 10.88
CA SER A 77 3.61 -20.19 9.89
C SER A 77 4.88 -19.42 10.22
N PRO A 78 5.81 -19.27 9.26
CA PRO A 78 6.97 -18.42 9.46
C PRO A 78 6.66 -16.94 9.33
N ALA A 79 5.44 -16.56 8.92
CA ALA A 79 5.05 -15.17 8.71
C ALA A 79 5.00 -14.39 10.04
N ASP A 80 5.74 -13.28 10.11
CA ASP A 80 5.64 -12.31 11.19
C ASP A 80 4.67 -11.19 10.85
N VAL A 81 4.74 -10.69 9.61
CA VAL A 81 3.94 -9.57 9.11
C VAL A 81 3.33 -9.95 7.77
N LEU A 82 2.03 -9.65 7.58
CA LEU A 82 1.45 -9.59 6.25
C LEU A 82 1.28 -8.12 5.87
N LEU A 83 1.92 -7.70 4.77
CA LEU A 83 1.79 -6.37 4.18
C LEU A 83 0.92 -6.47 2.93
N THR A 84 -0.23 -5.82 2.95
CA THR A 84 -1.16 -5.81 1.83
C THR A 84 -1.28 -4.42 1.21
N VAL A 85 -1.90 -4.37 0.04
CA VAL A 85 -2.13 -3.13 -0.71
C VAL A 85 -3.62 -2.81 -0.88
N ASP A 86 -4.45 -3.39 -0.01
CA ASP A 86 -5.91 -3.21 -0.10
C ASP A 86 -6.58 -3.49 1.26
N ILE A 87 -7.56 -2.64 1.61
CA ILE A 87 -8.31 -2.77 2.86
C ILE A 87 -9.09 -4.09 2.95
N SER A 88 -9.60 -4.62 1.83
CA SER A 88 -10.37 -5.86 1.84
C SER A 88 -9.52 -7.05 2.27
N ARG A 89 -8.24 -7.06 1.91
CA ARG A 89 -7.27 -8.10 2.33
C ARG A 89 -6.89 -7.98 3.80
N LEU A 90 -6.77 -6.75 4.33
CA LEU A 90 -6.56 -6.53 5.77
C LEU A 90 -7.72 -7.10 6.57
N GLU A 91 -8.94 -6.76 6.19
CA GLU A 91 -10.16 -7.25 6.83
C GLU A 91 -10.37 -8.77 6.62
N GLU A 92 -9.94 -9.33 5.49
CA GLU A 92 -9.93 -10.77 5.26
C GLU A 92 -8.99 -11.49 6.22
N ALA A 93 -7.80 -10.95 6.46
CA ALA A 93 -6.86 -11.50 7.43
C ALA A 93 -7.45 -11.49 8.86
N VAL A 94 -8.16 -10.42 9.25
CA VAL A 94 -8.87 -10.36 10.53
C VAL A 94 -9.95 -11.43 10.61
N ARG A 95 -10.84 -11.50 9.60
CA ARG A 95 -11.90 -12.53 9.55
C ARG A 95 -11.38 -13.96 9.51
N ALA A 96 -10.23 -14.17 8.90
CA ALA A 96 -9.56 -15.47 8.87
C ALA A 96 -8.93 -15.88 10.22
N GLY A 97 -8.90 -14.98 11.21
CA GLY A 97 -8.34 -15.22 12.54
C GLY A 97 -6.83 -15.43 12.55
N ILE A 98 -6.11 -14.87 11.55
CA ILE A 98 -4.64 -15.01 11.40
C ILE A 98 -3.87 -13.80 11.94
N THR A 99 -4.55 -12.86 12.59
CA THR A 99 -3.97 -11.65 13.15
C THR A 99 -3.97 -11.65 14.66
N GLN A 100 -3.11 -10.85 15.26
CA GLN A 100 -3.19 -10.46 16.67
C GLN A 100 -3.16 -8.94 16.80
N PRO A 101 -3.74 -8.36 17.88
CA PRO A 101 -3.73 -6.92 18.09
C PRO A 101 -2.32 -6.35 18.21
N ILE A 102 -2.07 -5.26 17.51
CA ILE A 102 -0.86 -4.43 17.59
C ILE A 102 -1.09 -3.37 18.66
N LYS A 103 -0.28 -3.38 19.71
CA LYS A 103 -0.35 -2.38 20.79
C LYS A 103 0.86 -1.46 20.68
N SER A 104 0.67 -0.23 20.20
CA SER A 104 1.74 0.75 20.02
C SER A 104 1.21 2.18 20.19
N ALA A 105 1.67 2.85 21.23
CA ALA A 105 1.37 4.26 21.47
C ALA A 105 1.91 5.17 20.34
N LEU A 106 2.98 4.75 19.67
CA LEU A 106 3.51 5.46 18.50
C LEU A 106 2.52 5.40 17.33
N LEU A 107 2.05 4.20 16.98
CA LEU A 107 1.09 4.02 15.88
C LEU A 107 -0.22 4.74 16.18
N ASP A 108 -0.70 4.66 17.41
CA ASP A 108 -1.92 5.35 17.86
C ASP A 108 -1.82 6.87 17.73
N LYS A 109 -0.63 7.42 17.93
CA LYS A 109 -0.35 8.84 17.79
C LYS A 109 -0.25 9.30 16.33
N VAL A 110 0.34 8.48 15.44
CA VAL A 110 0.70 8.92 14.08
C VAL A 110 -0.25 8.43 13.00
N VAL A 111 -1.02 7.36 13.24
CA VAL A 111 -2.01 6.83 12.31
C VAL A 111 -3.41 7.24 12.78
N ALA A 112 -4.08 8.08 12.00
CA ALA A 112 -5.42 8.53 12.35
C ALA A 112 -6.41 7.35 12.51
N PRO A 113 -7.39 7.42 13.42
CA PRO A 113 -8.33 6.32 13.70
C PRO A 113 -9.01 5.74 12.46
N ARG A 114 -9.31 6.57 11.46
CA ARG A 114 -9.91 6.14 10.19
C ARG A 114 -9.02 5.23 9.33
N TYR A 115 -7.72 5.16 9.62
CA TYR A 115 -6.71 4.41 8.88
C TYR A 115 -6.12 3.26 9.70
N ARG A 116 -6.83 2.80 10.72
CA ARG A 116 -6.48 1.65 11.52
C ARG A 116 -7.72 0.89 11.98
N ASP A 117 -7.54 -0.37 12.31
CA ASP A 117 -8.58 -1.16 12.95
C ASP A 117 -8.87 -0.67 14.37
N PRO A 118 -10.14 -0.54 14.79
CA PRO A 118 -10.48 -0.14 16.16
C PRO A 118 -9.93 -1.05 17.25
N GLU A 119 -9.80 -2.35 16.95
CA GLU A 119 -9.24 -3.37 17.85
C GLU A 119 -7.73 -3.57 17.68
N GLY A 120 -7.12 -2.80 16.75
CA GLY A 120 -5.67 -2.80 16.51
C GLY A 120 -5.16 -3.94 15.64
N HIS A 121 -6.01 -4.68 14.93
CA HIS A 121 -5.59 -5.80 14.11
C HIS A 121 -4.84 -5.39 12.83
N TRP A 122 -5.02 -4.18 12.34
CA TRP A 122 -4.27 -3.64 11.21
C TRP A 122 -4.03 -2.13 11.34
N TYR A 123 -2.95 -1.67 10.72
CA TYR A 123 -2.61 -0.25 10.56
C TYR A 123 -2.25 0.03 9.12
N ALA A 124 -2.77 1.13 8.57
CA ALA A 124 -2.33 1.62 7.28
C ALA A 124 -0.90 2.16 7.37
N VAL A 125 -0.15 2.02 6.27
CA VAL A 125 1.23 2.53 6.13
C VAL A 125 1.38 3.49 4.95
N SER A 126 0.46 3.49 4.01
CA SER A 126 0.37 4.47 2.91
C SER A 126 -1.05 4.52 2.35
N MET A 127 -1.34 5.55 1.56
CA MET A 127 -2.65 5.76 0.94
C MET A 127 -2.49 6.08 -0.55
N ARG A 128 -3.50 5.72 -1.35
CA ARG A 128 -3.64 6.12 -2.76
C ARG A 128 -5.10 6.36 -3.10
N ALA A 129 -5.33 7.16 -4.13
CA ALA A 129 -6.67 7.43 -4.64
C ALA A 129 -6.91 6.69 -5.97
N ARG A 130 -8.17 6.32 -6.22
CA ARG A 130 -8.63 5.78 -7.50
C ARG A 130 -9.10 6.95 -8.37
N VAL A 131 -8.40 7.20 -9.48
CA VAL A 131 -8.48 8.44 -10.25
C VAL A 131 -8.70 8.17 -11.74
N LEU A 132 -8.87 9.25 -12.51
CA LEU A 132 -8.91 9.20 -13.95
C LEU A 132 -7.60 9.68 -14.56
N TYR A 133 -7.11 8.93 -15.54
CA TYR A 133 -6.12 9.37 -16.51
C TYR A 133 -6.86 9.87 -17.73
N ALA A 134 -7.06 11.18 -17.82
CA ALA A 134 -7.84 11.81 -18.86
C ALA A 134 -6.95 12.28 -20.01
N SER A 135 -7.31 12.01 -21.24
CA SER A 135 -6.62 12.53 -22.42
C SER A 135 -6.54 14.06 -22.37
N LYS A 136 -5.34 14.63 -22.49
CA LYS A 136 -5.16 16.08 -22.50
C LYS A 136 -5.87 16.76 -23.67
N ASP A 137 -5.92 16.08 -24.81
CA ASP A 137 -6.43 16.65 -26.06
C ASP A 137 -7.95 16.50 -26.17
N ARG A 138 -8.50 15.35 -25.76
CA ARG A 138 -9.90 14.99 -25.98
C ARG A 138 -10.82 15.30 -24.80
N VAL A 139 -10.30 15.34 -23.57
CA VAL A 139 -11.07 15.58 -22.33
C VAL A 139 -10.81 16.99 -21.83
N LYS A 140 -11.80 17.88 -21.97
CA LYS A 140 -11.70 19.27 -21.51
C LYS A 140 -12.07 19.45 -20.04
N GLN A 141 -12.84 18.52 -19.47
CA GLN A 141 -13.24 18.51 -18.07
C GLN A 141 -12.02 18.48 -17.14
N THR A 142 -12.10 19.24 -16.07
CA THR A 142 -11.08 19.28 -15.00
C THR A 142 -11.57 18.62 -13.71
N ALA A 143 -12.87 18.36 -13.61
CA ALA A 143 -13.53 17.69 -12.49
C ALA A 143 -14.60 16.74 -13.01
N LEU A 144 -14.76 15.60 -12.38
CA LEU A 144 -15.79 14.60 -12.64
C LEU A 144 -16.16 13.92 -11.32
N ASN A 145 -17.39 13.43 -11.24
CA ASN A 145 -17.81 12.59 -10.11
C ASN A 145 -17.80 11.11 -10.51
N TYR A 146 -17.73 10.22 -9.53
CA TYR A 146 -17.82 8.77 -9.80
C TYR A 146 -19.17 8.39 -10.42
N GLU A 147 -20.23 9.10 -10.05
CA GLU A 147 -21.58 8.91 -10.59
C GLU A 147 -21.64 9.20 -12.11
N ASP A 148 -20.82 10.13 -12.58
CA ASP A 148 -20.79 10.53 -13.99
C ASP A 148 -20.24 9.44 -14.93
N TYR A 149 -19.53 8.43 -14.39
CA TYR A 149 -18.96 7.34 -15.18
C TYR A 149 -20.02 6.50 -15.91
N ALA A 150 -21.23 6.48 -15.36
CA ALA A 150 -22.38 5.76 -15.94
C ALA A 150 -23.25 6.65 -16.83
N ASP A 151 -23.00 7.96 -16.90
CA ASP A 151 -23.81 8.87 -17.71
C ASP A 151 -23.46 8.74 -19.21
N PRO A 152 -24.41 8.32 -20.08
CA PRO A 152 -24.17 8.24 -21.51
C PRO A 152 -23.94 9.62 -22.16
N LYS A 153 -24.38 10.71 -21.49
CA LYS A 153 -24.19 12.08 -21.97
C LYS A 153 -22.78 12.60 -21.70
N LEU A 154 -21.97 11.89 -20.90
CA LEU A 154 -20.57 12.25 -20.69
C LEU A 154 -19.79 12.33 -22.03
N GLY A 155 -20.18 11.51 -23.02
CA GLY A 155 -19.61 11.53 -24.37
C GLY A 155 -18.18 11.00 -24.45
N HIS A 156 -17.65 10.43 -23.36
CA HIS A 156 -16.29 9.89 -23.29
C HIS A 156 -16.31 8.38 -23.04
N LYS A 157 -15.35 7.69 -23.60
CA LYS A 157 -15.16 6.26 -23.42
C LYS A 157 -14.08 5.94 -22.41
N PHE A 158 -14.31 4.89 -21.61
CA PHE A 158 -13.42 4.45 -20.56
C PHE A 158 -12.59 3.25 -20.95
N CYS A 159 -11.34 3.21 -20.49
CA CYS A 159 -10.53 2.00 -20.33
C CYS A 159 -10.35 1.70 -18.84
N ILE A 160 -10.39 0.41 -18.50
CA ILE A 160 -10.25 -0.05 -17.13
C ILE A 160 -9.67 -1.46 -17.12
N ARG A 161 -8.96 -1.83 -16.09
CA ARG A 161 -8.60 -3.22 -15.79
C ARG A 161 -9.82 -4.02 -15.34
N SER A 162 -9.69 -5.34 -15.20
CA SER A 162 -10.77 -6.22 -14.75
C SER A 162 -11.54 -5.64 -13.55
N GLY A 163 -12.87 -5.72 -13.63
CA GLY A 163 -13.77 -5.34 -12.54
C GLY A 163 -13.57 -6.18 -11.29
N GLN A 164 -13.14 -7.44 -11.44
CA GLN A 164 -12.82 -8.35 -10.33
C GLN A 164 -11.51 -8.01 -9.61
N HIS A 165 -10.68 -7.12 -10.18
CA HIS A 165 -9.48 -6.73 -9.49
C HIS A 165 -9.81 -5.89 -8.23
N TYR A 166 -9.15 -6.21 -7.11
CA TYR A 166 -9.43 -5.62 -5.80
C TYR A 166 -9.41 -4.07 -5.77
N TYR A 167 -8.67 -3.38 -6.64
CA TYR A 167 -8.75 -1.91 -6.76
C TYR A 167 -10.11 -1.44 -7.25
N ASN A 168 -10.72 -2.16 -8.18
CA ASN A 168 -12.03 -1.83 -8.72
C ASN A 168 -13.15 -2.32 -7.81
N THR A 169 -13.05 -3.54 -7.27
CA THR A 169 -14.04 -4.01 -6.30
C THR A 169 -14.10 -3.12 -5.06
N ALA A 170 -12.98 -2.51 -4.62
CA ALA A 170 -12.99 -1.53 -3.53
C ALA A 170 -13.73 -0.23 -3.90
N LEU A 171 -13.53 0.32 -5.11
CA LEU A 171 -14.30 1.47 -5.59
C LEU A 171 -15.79 1.12 -5.72
N PHE A 172 -16.11 -0.03 -6.28
CA PHE A 172 -17.49 -0.49 -6.47
C PHE A 172 -18.16 -0.75 -5.12
N ALA A 173 -17.43 -1.31 -4.15
CA ALA A 173 -17.89 -1.46 -2.77
C ALA A 173 -18.16 -0.10 -2.10
N ALA A 174 -17.31 0.90 -2.31
CA ALA A 174 -17.56 2.25 -1.82
C ALA A 174 -18.84 2.84 -2.42
N TYR A 175 -19.09 2.59 -3.71
CA TYR A 175 -20.33 2.99 -4.38
C TYR A 175 -21.55 2.27 -3.79
N ILE A 176 -21.46 0.96 -3.51
CA ILE A 176 -22.52 0.19 -2.83
C ILE A 176 -22.83 0.78 -1.45
N VAL A 177 -21.81 1.09 -0.65
CA VAL A 177 -22.00 1.65 0.70
C VAL A 177 -22.73 2.99 0.65
N LYS A 178 -22.49 3.80 -0.38
CA LYS A 178 -23.12 5.11 -0.53
C LYS A 178 -24.54 5.06 -1.10
N HIS A 179 -24.74 4.21 -2.09
CA HIS A 179 -25.96 4.26 -2.92
C HIS A 179 -26.81 2.99 -2.84
N GLY A 180 -26.32 1.93 -2.17
CA GLY A 180 -26.97 0.61 -2.14
C GLY A 180 -26.70 -0.23 -3.40
N GLU A 181 -26.93 -1.55 -3.29
CA GLU A 181 -26.62 -2.52 -4.34
C GLU A 181 -27.38 -2.29 -5.64
N ALA A 182 -28.67 -1.94 -5.57
CA ALA A 182 -29.50 -1.73 -6.76
C ALA A 182 -28.99 -0.56 -7.62
N GLN A 183 -28.64 0.56 -6.99
CA GLN A 183 -28.09 1.71 -7.71
C GLN A 183 -26.66 1.43 -8.20
N ALA A 184 -25.87 0.69 -7.43
CA ALA A 184 -24.55 0.28 -7.84
C ALA A 184 -24.57 -0.67 -9.06
N GLU A 185 -25.56 -1.57 -9.14
CA GLU A 185 -25.76 -2.40 -10.33
C GLU A 185 -26.08 -1.56 -11.55
N GLN A 186 -27.02 -0.61 -11.44
CA GLN A 186 -27.35 0.31 -12.54
C GLN A 186 -26.14 1.12 -12.98
N TRP A 187 -25.39 1.64 -12.03
CA TRP A 187 -24.17 2.38 -12.29
C TRP A 187 -23.10 1.53 -13.00
N LEU A 188 -22.88 0.28 -12.56
CA LEU A 188 -21.94 -0.64 -13.22
C LEU A 188 -22.37 -0.98 -14.65
N ARG A 189 -23.67 -1.13 -14.90
CA ARG A 189 -24.21 -1.33 -16.26
C ARG A 189 -23.95 -0.11 -17.15
N GLY A 190 -24.15 1.09 -16.60
CA GLY A 190 -23.88 2.35 -17.30
C GLY A 190 -22.38 2.53 -17.57
N LEU A 191 -21.52 2.29 -16.59
CA LEU A 191 -20.07 2.31 -16.78
C LEU A 191 -19.62 1.28 -17.84
N LYS A 192 -20.17 0.05 -17.79
CA LYS A 192 -19.90 -0.97 -18.80
C LYS A 192 -20.28 -0.50 -20.22
N ALA A 193 -21.42 0.15 -20.37
CA ALA A 193 -21.88 0.70 -21.65
C ALA A 193 -20.96 1.84 -22.17
N ASN A 194 -20.28 2.53 -21.27
CA ASN A 194 -19.33 3.58 -21.57
C ASN A 194 -17.88 3.05 -21.77
N LEU A 195 -17.62 1.75 -21.65
CA LEU A 195 -16.31 1.20 -21.95
C LEU A 195 -16.02 1.27 -23.46
N ALA A 196 -14.79 1.60 -23.82
CA ALA A 196 -14.32 1.57 -25.20
C ALA A 196 -14.00 0.15 -25.67
N GLN A 197 -13.63 -0.71 -24.73
CA GLN A 197 -13.20 -2.10 -24.97
C GLN A 197 -13.43 -2.94 -23.71
N LYS A 198 -13.38 -4.26 -23.86
CA LYS A 198 -13.39 -5.19 -22.73
C LYS A 198 -12.28 -4.83 -21.74
N PRO A 199 -12.56 -4.85 -20.41
CA PRO A 199 -11.54 -4.63 -19.38
C PRO A 199 -10.30 -5.49 -19.60
N SER A 200 -9.12 -4.87 -19.53
CA SER A 200 -7.86 -5.59 -19.80
C SER A 200 -6.64 -4.88 -19.21
N GLY A 201 -5.54 -5.63 -19.07
CA GLY A 201 -4.27 -5.09 -18.58
C GLY A 201 -4.33 -4.61 -17.13
N GLY A 202 -3.48 -3.65 -16.81
CA GLY A 202 -3.39 -2.97 -15.53
C GLY A 202 -3.55 -1.45 -15.67
N ASP A 203 -3.34 -0.73 -14.58
CA ASP A 203 -3.52 0.73 -14.56
C ASP A 203 -2.54 1.46 -15.50
N ARG A 204 -1.32 0.92 -15.72
CA ARG A 204 -0.34 1.49 -16.67
C ARG A 204 -0.80 1.30 -18.12
N GLU A 205 -1.29 0.11 -18.44
CA GLU A 205 -1.85 -0.21 -19.76
C GLU A 205 -3.10 0.63 -20.06
N THR A 206 -3.88 0.95 -19.04
CA THR A 206 -5.01 1.88 -19.17
C THR A 206 -4.55 3.27 -19.62
N ALA A 207 -3.47 3.81 -19.05
CA ALA A 207 -2.89 5.09 -19.50
C ALA A 207 -2.33 4.99 -20.94
N ARG A 208 -1.67 3.87 -21.28
CA ARG A 208 -1.23 3.58 -22.65
C ARG A 208 -2.38 3.64 -23.64
N ASP A 209 -3.51 3.01 -23.31
CA ASP A 209 -4.66 2.92 -24.20
C ASP A 209 -5.36 4.29 -24.39
N VAL A 210 -5.36 5.14 -23.34
CA VAL A 210 -5.75 6.54 -23.48
C VAL A 210 -4.80 7.32 -24.39
N ALA A 211 -3.49 7.17 -24.19
CA ALA A 211 -2.47 7.82 -25.04
C ALA A 211 -2.58 7.37 -26.50
N ALA A 212 -2.91 6.11 -26.74
CA ALA A 212 -3.13 5.54 -28.08
C ALA A 212 -4.49 5.92 -28.72
N GLY A 213 -5.34 6.68 -28.04
CA GLY A 213 -6.65 7.12 -28.54
C GLY A 213 -7.75 6.05 -28.53
N LYS A 214 -7.54 4.89 -27.90
CA LYS A 214 -8.55 3.81 -27.79
C LYS A 214 -9.72 4.22 -26.88
N CYS A 215 -9.44 5.02 -25.86
CA CYS A 215 -10.41 5.58 -24.93
C CYS A 215 -9.98 7.00 -24.51
N ASP A 216 -10.88 7.74 -23.90
CA ASP A 216 -10.63 9.12 -23.49
C ASP A 216 -10.23 9.22 -22.02
N LEU A 217 -10.76 8.30 -21.20
CA LEU A 217 -10.61 8.23 -19.76
C LEU A 217 -10.12 6.84 -19.36
N GLY A 218 -9.09 6.80 -18.54
CA GLY A 218 -8.55 5.57 -17.95
C GLY A 218 -8.72 5.58 -16.44
N ILE A 219 -9.23 4.51 -15.84
CA ILE A 219 -9.36 4.41 -14.38
C ILE A 219 -8.10 3.76 -13.80
N GLY A 220 -7.39 4.47 -12.92
CA GLY A 220 -6.14 4.01 -12.34
C GLY A 220 -5.86 4.55 -10.94
N ASN A 221 -4.78 4.10 -10.32
CA ASN A 221 -4.32 4.63 -9.03
C ASN A 221 -3.32 5.77 -9.24
N THR A 222 -3.33 6.74 -8.34
CA THR A 222 -2.50 7.96 -8.40
C THR A 222 -1.03 7.69 -8.62
N TYR A 223 -0.44 6.75 -7.88
CA TYR A 223 1.00 6.50 -7.89
C TYR A 223 1.53 5.92 -9.21
N TYR A 224 0.72 5.17 -9.97
CA TYR A 224 1.17 4.63 -11.25
C TYR A 224 1.46 5.72 -12.28
N TRP A 225 0.65 6.79 -12.29
CA TRP A 225 0.88 7.90 -13.20
C TRP A 225 2.22 8.58 -12.90
N ALA A 226 2.50 8.86 -11.62
CA ALA A 226 3.76 9.44 -11.20
C ALA A 226 4.97 8.52 -11.48
N LEU A 227 4.84 7.21 -11.24
CA LEU A 227 5.87 6.23 -11.59
C LEU A 227 6.16 6.22 -13.11
N MET A 228 5.13 6.22 -13.95
CA MET A 228 5.31 6.31 -15.41
C MET A 228 6.03 7.60 -15.80
N MET A 229 5.65 8.72 -15.21
CA MET A 229 6.24 10.03 -15.51
C MET A 229 7.72 10.10 -15.12
N ASN A 230 8.11 9.57 -13.96
CA ASN A 230 9.40 9.87 -13.36
C ASN A 230 10.41 8.71 -13.42
N THR A 231 9.95 7.46 -13.51
CA THR A 231 10.82 6.29 -13.30
C THR A 231 10.91 5.36 -14.50
N ASN A 232 10.07 5.54 -15.53
CA ASN A 232 10.05 4.62 -16.67
C ASN A 232 10.00 5.42 -17.99
N PRO A 233 11.15 5.64 -18.65
CA PRO A 233 11.21 6.38 -19.93
C PRO A 233 10.30 5.81 -21.03
N ALA A 234 10.12 4.50 -21.09
CA ALA A 234 9.25 3.85 -22.08
C ALA A 234 7.74 4.09 -21.83
N GLN A 235 7.37 4.38 -20.59
CA GLN A 235 5.98 4.63 -20.18
C GLN A 235 5.67 6.12 -20.02
N ARG A 236 6.71 6.96 -19.96
CA ARG A 236 6.54 8.42 -19.81
C ARG A 236 5.61 9.04 -20.86
N PRO A 237 5.67 8.70 -22.18
CA PRO A 237 4.75 9.24 -23.16
C PRO A 237 3.27 8.96 -22.83
N TRP A 238 2.95 7.85 -22.15
CA TRP A 238 1.57 7.53 -21.76
C TRP A 238 1.06 8.48 -20.67
N ALA A 239 1.93 8.83 -19.72
CA ALA A 239 1.61 9.82 -18.69
C ALA A 239 1.56 11.24 -19.29
N GLU A 240 2.50 11.60 -20.16
CA GLU A 240 2.54 12.92 -20.81
C GLU A 240 1.31 13.21 -21.66
N ALA A 241 0.73 12.20 -22.33
CA ALA A 241 -0.51 12.34 -23.10
C ALA A 241 -1.77 12.48 -22.23
N THR A 242 -1.66 12.26 -20.92
CA THR A 242 -2.78 12.26 -19.98
C THR A 242 -2.60 13.30 -18.87
N LYS A 243 -3.69 13.70 -18.26
CA LYS A 243 -3.73 14.43 -16.98
C LYS A 243 -4.47 13.60 -15.94
N VAL A 244 -4.14 13.77 -14.66
CA VAL A 244 -4.88 13.14 -13.57
C VAL A 244 -6.06 14.04 -13.19
N ILE A 245 -7.26 13.45 -13.08
CA ILE A 245 -8.43 14.07 -12.46
C ILE A 245 -8.72 13.30 -11.18
N LEU A 246 -8.87 14.01 -10.06
CA LEU A 246 -9.33 13.46 -8.77
C LEU A 246 -10.86 13.46 -8.76
N PRO A 247 -11.53 12.34 -9.06
CA PRO A 247 -13.00 12.31 -9.06
C PRO A 247 -13.51 12.31 -7.63
N THR A 248 -14.73 12.79 -7.43
CA THR A 248 -15.35 12.85 -6.11
C THR A 248 -16.72 12.18 -6.14
N PHE A 249 -17.21 11.74 -4.99
CA PHE A 249 -18.63 11.41 -4.83
C PHE A 249 -19.46 12.68 -4.67
N LYS A 250 -20.62 12.75 -5.31
CA LYS A 250 -21.49 13.94 -5.30
C LYS A 250 -21.95 14.33 -3.91
N ASP A 251 -22.22 13.34 -3.06
CA ASP A 251 -22.73 13.54 -1.69
C ASP A 251 -21.70 14.14 -0.73
N SER A 252 -20.43 13.68 -0.80
CA SER A 252 -19.36 14.06 0.14
C SER A 252 -18.36 15.04 -0.44
N GLY A 253 -18.26 15.13 -1.77
CA GLY A 253 -17.19 15.83 -2.46
C GLY A 253 -15.81 15.22 -2.16
N GLY A 254 -15.75 13.95 -1.73
CA GLY A 254 -14.53 13.22 -1.41
C GLY A 254 -14.11 12.23 -2.49
N THR A 255 -12.82 12.04 -2.65
CA THR A 255 -12.22 11.05 -3.57
C THR A 255 -12.08 9.70 -2.88
N HIS A 256 -12.46 8.60 -3.56
CA HIS A 256 -12.23 7.25 -3.04
C HIS A 256 -10.73 6.98 -2.85
N VAL A 257 -10.39 6.61 -1.62
CA VAL A 257 -9.04 6.23 -1.24
C VAL A 257 -9.00 4.80 -0.73
N ASN A 258 -7.85 4.16 -0.87
CA ASN A 258 -7.56 2.87 -0.30
C ASN A 258 -6.15 2.89 0.31
N VAL A 259 -5.83 1.91 1.14
CA VAL A 259 -4.59 1.90 1.92
C VAL A 259 -3.74 0.69 1.61
N SER A 260 -2.42 0.85 1.72
CA SER A 260 -1.54 -0.27 2.04
C SER A 260 -1.46 -0.36 3.55
N GLY A 261 -1.46 -1.56 4.08
CA GLY A 261 -1.45 -1.76 5.52
C GLY A 261 -0.75 -3.04 5.93
N VAL A 262 -0.55 -3.16 7.21
CA VAL A 262 0.14 -4.27 7.85
C VAL A 262 -0.71 -4.91 8.93
N ILE A 263 -0.59 -6.21 9.07
CA ILE A 263 -1.05 -6.98 10.24
C ILE A 263 0.15 -7.64 10.91
N LEU A 264 0.06 -7.86 12.21
CA LEU A 264 0.93 -8.76 12.95
C LEU A 264 0.31 -10.16 12.91
N ALA A 265 1.05 -11.14 12.41
CA ALA A 265 0.55 -12.51 12.32
C ALA A 265 0.32 -13.10 13.72
N LYS A 266 -0.77 -13.88 13.86
CA LYS A 266 -1.20 -14.46 15.15
C LYS A 266 -0.11 -15.27 15.84
N HIS A 267 0.67 -16.00 15.07
CA HIS A 267 1.73 -16.88 15.54
C HIS A 267 3.12 -16.42 15.07
N ALA A 268 3.30 -15.08 14.94
CA ALA A 268 4.57 -14.50 14.52
C ALA A 268 5.75 -15.08 15.32
N PRO A 269 6.73 -15.72 14.67
CA PRO A 269 7.90 -16.27 15.39
C PRO A 269 8.84 -15.17 15.92
N ASN A 270 8.85 -13.99 15.27
CA ASN A 270 9.70 -12.85 15.66
C ASN A 270 8.87 -11.60 16.01
N PRO A 271 7.94 -11.66 17.00
CA PRO A 271 6.95 -10.60 17.22
C PRO A 271 7.59 -9.26 17.60
N ALA A 272 8.70 -9.25 18.32
CA ALA A 272 9.40 -8.02 18.70
C ALA A 272 10.03 -7.32 17.48
N ASN A 273 10.60 -8.06 16.54
CA ASN A 273 11.15 -7.51 15.30
C ASN A 273 10.04 -7.08 14.34
N ALA A 274 8.93 -7.83 14.30
CA ALA A 274 7.73 -7.46 13.57
C ALA A 274 7.17 -6.11 14.04
N MET A 275 7.06 -5.91 15.36
CA MET A 275 6.61 -4.63 15.92
C MET A 275 7.55 -3.48 15.56
N LYS A 276 8.87 -3.68 15.62
CA LYS A 276 9.84 -2.67 15.18
C LYS A 276 9.65 -2.30 13.70
N LEU A 277 9.44 -3.30 12.83
CA LEU A 277 9.18 -3.04 11.41
C LEU A 277 7.85 -2.26 11.20
N ILE A 278 6.78 -2.67 11.86
CA ILE A 278 5.46 -2.03 11.74
C ILE A 278 5.54 -0.57 12.18
N GLU A 279 6.17 -0.29 13.32
CA GLU A 279 6.38 1.07 13.82
C GLU A 279 7.29 1.90 12.89
N TRP A 280 8.35 1.28 12.38
CA TRP A 280 9.28 1.94 11.45
C TRP A 280 8.57 2.32 10.13
N LEU A 281 7.68 1.47 9.60
CA LEU A 281 6.90 1.76 8.39
C LEU A 281 5.96 2.98 8.56
N ALA A 282 5.47 3.24 9.77
CA ALA A 282 4.72 4.46 10.10
C ALA A 282 5.63 5.63 10.55
N GLY A 283 6.94 5.38 10.66
CA GLY A 283 7.94 6.38 11.03
C GLY A 283 8.23 7.36 9.89
N GLU A 284 8.82 8.48 10.23
CA GLU A 284 9.06 9.61 9.31
C GLU A 284 9.85 9.19 8.06
N LYS A 285 10.96 8.45 8.25
CA LYS A 285 11.82 8.01 7.16
C LYS A 285 11.09 7.12 6.15
N ALA A 286 10.31 6.14 6.64
CA ALA A 286 9.50 5.29 5.77
C ALA A 286 8.43 6.08 5.03
N GLN A 287 7.81 7.04 5.69
CA GLN A 287 6.76 7.86 5.08
C GLN A 287 7.30 8.78 3.99
N HIS A 288 8.53 9.28 4.11
CA HIS A 288 9.24 9.94 3.01
C HIS A 288 9.53 8.98 1.85
N ILE A 289 9.95 7.74 2.12
CA ILE A 289 10.15 6.74 1.06
C ILE A 289 8.82 6.43 0.33
N TYR A 290 7.71 6.27 1.06
CA TYR A 290 6.39 6.11 0.43
C TYR A 290 6.02 7.31 -0.44
N ALA A 291 6.26 8.54 0.03
CA ALA A 291 5.94 9.75 -0.72
C ALA A 291 6.86 9.94 -1.95
N ASP A 292 8.18 9.84 -1.78
CA ASP A 292 9.15 10.30 -2.77
C ASP A 292 9.57 9.22 -3.76
N ILE A 293 9.56 7.95 -3.35
CA ILE A 293 9.95 6.81 -4.19
C ILE A 293 8.75 6.08 -4.76
N ASN A 294 7.72 5.86 -3.93
CA ASN A 294 6.51 5.13 -4.35
C ASN A 294 5.42 6.06 -4.87
N TYR A 295 5.55 7.38 -4.69
CA TYR A 295 4.53 8.37 -5.08
C TYR A 295 3.16 8.13 -4.44
N GLU A 296 3.14 7.56 -3.23
CA GLU A 296 1.93 7.34 -2.45
C GLU A 296 1.72 8.49 -1.47
N TYR A 297 0.48 8.69 -1.04
CA TYR A 297 0.18 9.64 0.01
C TYR A 297 0.62 9.07 1.36
N PRO A 298 1.43 9.81 2.13
CA PRO A 298 1.76 9.41 3.49
C PRO A 298 0.51 9.38 4.39
N ILE A 299 0.50 8.48 5.36
CA ILE A 299 -0.55 8.44 6.38
C ILE A 299 -0.18 9.23 7.64
N ARG A 300 1.12 9.48 7.84
CA ARG A 300 1.63 10.25 8.96
C ARG A 300 1.43 11.74 8.71
N PRO A 301 0.82 12.49 9.64
CA PRO A 301 0.71 13.95 9.53
C PRO A 301 2.08 14.62 9.47
N GLY A 302 2.16 15.72 8.71
CA GLY A 302 3.38 16.53 8.60
C GLY A 302 4.40 16.06 7.56
N ILE A 303 4.19 14.91 6.92
CA ILE A 303 5.02 14.46 5.79
C ILE A 303 4.49 15.08 4.50
N GLY A 304 5.38 15.71 3.73
CA GLY A 304 5.06 16.28 2.43
C GLY A 304 4.71 15.20 1.39
N ILE A 305 3.91 15.57 0.41
CA ILE A 305 3.64 14.75 -0.76
C ILE A 305 4.63 15.10 -1.88
N ASN A 306 4.97 14.12 -2.72
CA ASN A 306 5.84 14.34 -3.87
C ASN A 306 5.27 15.44 -4.79
N PRO A 307 6.10 16.36 -5.35
CA PRO A 307 5.62 17.43 -6.24
C PRO A 307 4.82 16.94 -7.45
N THR A 308 5.17 15.79 -8.02
CA THR A 308 4.39 15.18 -9.11
C THR A 308 2.98 14.80 -8.65
N VAL A 309 2.84 14.24 -7.44
CA VAL A 309 1.53 13.90 -6.86
C VAL A 309 0.76 15.16 -6.47
N ALA A 310 1.45 16.20 -5.98
CA ALA A 310 0.84 17.48 -5.66
C ALA A 310 0.26 18.18 -6.92
N SER A 311 0.83 17.93 -8.11
CA SER A 311 0.34 18.50 -9.37
C SER A 311 -1.05 18.01 -9.79
N TYR A 312 -1.58 16.94 -9.17
CA TYR A 312 -2.96 16.46 -9.42
C TYR A 312 -4.02 17.38 -8.78
N GLY A 313 -3.61 18.28 -7.92
CA GLY A 313 -4.49 19.07 -7.06
C GLY A 313 -4.60 18.52 -5.64
N THR A 314 -5.39 19.17 -4.83
CA THR A 314 -5.58 18.79 -3.42
C THR A 314 -6.49 17.57 -3.31
N LEU A 315 -5.95 16.44 -2.84
CA LEU A 315 -6.73 15.26 -2.52
C LEU A 315 -7.59 15.54 -1.26
N LYS A 316 -8.90 15.40 -1.40
CA LYS A 316 -9.85 15.36 -0.30
C LYS A 316 -10.35 13.91 -0.17
N PRO A 317 -9.80 13.09 0.75
CA PRO A 317 -10.23 11.71 0.91
C PRO A 317 -11.70 11.64 1.31
N ASP A 318 -12.44 10.71 0.71
CA ASP A 318 -13.81 10.42 1.14
C ASP A 318 -13.83 9.95 2.59
N THR A 319 -14.92 10.23 3.29
CA THR A 319 -15.05 9.96 4.74
C THR A 319 -15.61 8.57 5.06
N LEU A 320 -15.92 7.74 4.06
CA LEU A 320 -16.39 6.38 4.29
C LEU A 320 -15.38 5.58 5.13
N PRO A 321 -15.85 4.88 6.18
CA PRO A 321 -14.99 3.95 6.92
C PRO A 321 -14.48 2.84 6.00
N LEU A 322 -13.18 2.59 6.04
CA LEU A 322 -12.54 1.57 5.19
C LEU A 322 -13.10 0.17 5.47
N SER A 323 -13.44 -0.16 6.71
CA SER A 323 -14.05 -1.44 7.10
C SER A 323 -15.41 -1.66 6.43
N LYS A 324 -16.22 -0.60 6.25
CA LYS A 324 -17.49 -0.69 5.51
C LYS A 324 -17.26 -0.98 4.03
N ILE A 325 -16.24 -0.38 3.44
CA ILE A 325 -15.84 -0.69 2.05
C ILE A 325 -15.44 -2.17 1.94
N ALA A 326 -14.57 -2.63 2.85
CA ALA A 326 -14.13 -4.02 2.86
C ALA A 326 -15.27 -5.03 3.06
N SER A 327 -16.25 -4.73 3.93
CA SER A 327 -17.41 -5.60 4.16
C SER A 327 -18.30 -5.74 2.92
N SER A 328 -18.32 -4.75 2.04
CA SER A 328 -19.09 -4.76 0.79
C SER A 328 -18.30 -5.29 -0.42
N ALA A 329 -17.02 -5.68 -0.26
CA ALA A 329 -16.19 -6.12 -1.38
C ALA A 329 -16.73 -7.38 -2.08
N LYS A 330 -17.30 -8.33 -1.31
CA LYS A 330 -17.92 -9.54 -1.88
C LYS A 330 -19.16 -9.20 -2.70
N ALA A 331 -20.02 -8.30 -2.22
CA ALA A 331 -21.18 -7.82 -2.95
C ALA A 331 -20.75 -7.13 -4.25
N ALA A 332 -19.70 -6.31 -4.20
CA ALA A 332 -19.15 -5.66 -5.40
C ALA A 332 -18.65 -6.68 -6.44
N ALA A 333 -17.90 -7.71 -6.01
CA ALA A 333 -17.47 -8.79 -6.89
C ALA A 333 -18.64 -9.54 -7.51
N THR A 334 -19.68 -9.84 -6.72
CA THR A 334 -20.92 -10.47 -7.23
C THR A 334 -21.62 -9.60 -8.27
N LEU A 335 -21.68 -8.28 -8.08
CA LEU A 335 -22.26 -7.37 -9.07
C LEU A 335 -21.45 -7.32 -10.37
N VAL A 336 -20.11 -7.37 -10.30
CA VAL A 336 -19.23 -7.46 -11.48
C VAL A 336 -19.60 -8.67 -12.33
N ASP A 337 -19.78 -9.85 -11.71
CA ASP A 337 -20.21 -11.06 -12.41
C ASP A 337 -21.65 -10.95 -12.95
N LYS A 338 -22.58 -10.46 -12.12
CA LYS A 338 -23.99 -10.30 -12.47
C LYS A 338 -24.20 -9.41 -13.70
N VAL A 339 -23.44 -8.31 -13.81
CA VAL A 339 -23.53 -7.42 -14.98
C VAL A 339 -22.63 -7.89 -16.13
N GLY A 340 -21.85 -8.96 -15.95
CA GLY A 340 -20.89 -9.45 -16.92
C GLY A 340 -19.86 -8.38 -17.29
N PHE A 341 -19.36 -7.63 -16.31
CA PHE A 341 -18.54 -6.44 -16.53
C PHE A 341 -17.27 -6.73 -17.32
N ASP A 342 -16.66 -7.88 -17.07
CA ASP A 342 -15.42 -8.33 -17.71
C ASP A 342 -15.65 -9.15 -19.02
N ASN A 343 -16.91 -9.23 -19.48
CA ASN A 343 -17.26 -10.04 -20.68
C ASN A 343 -17.41 -9.17 -21.94
#